data_c3dc72195492d669f93126c062dd3f50
#
_entry.id   c3dc72195492d669f93126c062dd3f50
#
_cell.length_a   1.000
_cell.length_b   1.000
_cell.length_c   1.000
_cell.angle_alpha   90.00
_cell.angle_beta   90.00
_cell.angle_gamma   90.00
#
_symmetry.space_group_name_H-M   'P 1'
#
loop_
_entity.id
_entity.type
_entity.pdbx_description
1 polymer ?
#
loop_
_entity_poly.entity_id
_entity_poly.type
_entity_poly.pdbx_seq_one_letter_code
_entity_poly.pdbx_strand_id
1 'polypeptide(L)'
;MAMVASQIARFLNYIFITMEDPITSIDELKFQHGIDFLSILPCQKGGKAQCSEYLSKFYHFCKQHGIEISDFKEEPNTYQKYTKNVFKGRYIVEPKKTADAIHEIDTAYLPMFFDTARDIAPDIYLGLFFQFAGGLRASEIVSVEYNSISLIRDSGVFALSLKLEDKDLRPDLASAFISKVKRNRTQVVLPVFGDRLEQAYEIHKKLYRKENISAVFIDRNGNPMTVNTYWKRFNRVKKEFIRRLYECPNMEPQMYAVFLESYRWSTHIGRGTYSNIVAQNANSISEIAVMRGDSSLSSSLPYLNDSKSVEKKVQHTFDSFYKGDIGWAE
;
A
#
# COMPACT_ATOMS: atom_id res chain seq x y z
N MET A 1 1.87 8.69 17.53
CA MET A 1 2.42 8.49 18.90
C MET A 1 2.54 7.00 19.26
N ALA A 2 1.53 6.16 19.10
CA ALA A 2 1.57 4.73 19.48
C ALA A 2 2.76 3.94 18.91
N MET A 3 3.16 4.17 17.67
CA MET A 3 4.29 3.49 17.04
C MET A 3 5.65 3.89 17.64
N VAL A 4 5.81 5.18 17.96
CA VAL A 4 7.04 5.66 18.64
C VAL A 4 7.17 5.02 20.01
N ALA A 5 6.12 5.08 20.84
CA ALA A 5 6.09 4.47 22.16
C ALA A 5 6.40 2.97 22.11
N SER A 6 5.81 2.25 21.14
CA SER A 6 6.09 0.81 20.95
C SER A 6 7.55 0.52 20.61
N GLN A 7 8.20 1.33 19.77
CA GLN A 7 9.61 1.12 19.43
C GLN A 7 10.54 1.46 20.60
N ILE A 8 10.24 2.52 21.34
CA ILE A 8 11.00 2.86 22.54
C ILE A 8 10.81 1.80 23.63
N ALA A 9 9.60 1.30 23.86
CA ALA A 9 9.36 0.21 24.80
C ALA A 9 10.15 -1.07 24.44
N ARG A 10 10.24 -1.41 23.14
CA ARG A 10 11.06 -2.54 22.67
C ARG A 10 12.56 -2.32 22.98
N PHE A 11 13.04 -1.10 22.79
CA PHE A 11 14.42 -0.76 23.12
C PHE A 11 14.66 -0.83 24.63
N LEU A 12 13.76 -0.28 25.45
CA LEU A 12 13.88 -0.37 26.91
C LEU A 12 13.85 -1.82 27.42
N ASN A 13 12.94 -2.65 26.87
CA ASN A 13 12.94 -4.08 27.18
C ASN A 13 14.26 -4.77 26.77
N TYR A 14 14.86 -4.35 25.67
CA TYR A 14 16.15 -4.88 25.25
C TYR A 14 17.24 -4.55 26.27
N ILE A 15 17.41 -3.29 26.65
CA ILE A 15 18.51 -2.86 27.52
C ILE A 15 18.32 -3.29 28.99
N PHE A 16 17.07 -3.39 29.48
CA PHE A 16 16.78 -3.76 30.89
C PHE A 16 16.58 -5.26 31.11
N ILE A 17 16.27 -6.03 30.04
CA ILE A 17 15.82 -7.43 30.23
C ILE A 17 16.55 -8.40 29.31
N THR A 18 16.77 -8.05 28.03
CA THR A 18 17.08 -9.04 26.97
C THR A 18 18.57 -9.09 26.60
N MET A 19 19.31 -7.98 26.73
CA MET A 19 20.74 -7.97 26.40
C MET A 19 21.53 -8.85 27.39
N GLU A 20 22.70 -9.27 27.01
CA GLU A 20 23.56 -10.19 27.76
C GLU A 20 23.94 -9.63 29.14
N ASP A 21 24.13 -8.31 29.22
CA ASP A 21 24.45 -7.55 30.44
C ASP A 21 23.40 -6.43 30.63
N PRO A 22 22.20 -6.73 31.20
CA PRO A 22 21.14 -5.73 31.34
C PRO A 22 21.54 -4.61 32.29
N ILE A 23 21.21 -3.37 31.92
CA ILE A 23 21.40 -2.23 32.82
C ILE A 23 20.33 -2.20 33.92
N THR A 24 20.64 -1.64 35.07
CA THR A 24 19.74 -1.52 36.20
C THR A 24 19.12 -0.12 36.32
N SER A 25 19.82 0.90 35.80
CA SER A 25 19.34 2.29 35.74
C SER A 25 19.53 2.87 34.34
N ILE A 26 18.67 3.82 33.99
CA ILE A 26 18.79 4.57 32.72
C ILE A 26 20.08 5.42 32.67
N ASP A 27 20.68 5.73 33.82
CA ASP A 27 21.95 6.45 33.91
C ASP A 27 23.14 5.64 33.37
N GLU A 28 22.98 4.32 33.23
CA GLU A 28 23.95 3.41 32.62
C GLU A 28 23.79 3.33 31.09
N LEU A 29 22.90 4.16 30.50
CA LEU A 29 22.63 4.16 29.07
C LEU A 29 23.90 4.57 28.28
N LYS A 30 24.30 3.70 27.34
CA LYS A 30 25.43 3.94 26.42
C LYS A 30 24.94 4.13 24.99
N PHE A 31 25.67 4.88 24.20
CA PHE A 31 25.35 5.05 22.78
C PHE A 31 25.38 3.70 22.03
N GLN A 32 26.32 2.83 22.42
CA GLN A 32 26.45 1.48 21.85
C GLN A 32 25.20 0.64 21.99
N HIS A 33 24.45 0.73 23.10
CA HIS A 33 23.19 -0.01 23.28
C HIS A 33 22.17 0.25 22.17
N GLY A 34 22.10 1.49 21.68
CA GLY A 34 21.23 1.84 20.55
C GLY A 34 21.70 1.24 19.22
N ILE A 35 23.02 1.19 18.98
CA ILE A 35 23.61 0.59 17.80
C ILE A 35 23.36 -0.93 17.79
N ASP A 36 23.60 -1.59 18.92
CA ASP A 36 23.43 -3.04 19.06
C ASP A 36 21.96 -3.43 18.86
N PHE A 37 21.04 -2.73 19.53
CA PHE A 37 19.60 -2.94 19.33
C PHE A 37 19.17 -2.80 17.86
N LEU A 38 19.59 -1.73 17.19
CA LEU A 38 19.26 -1.52 15.79
C LEU A 38 19.88 -2.59 14.88
N SER A 39 21.05 -3.09 15.23
CA SER A 39 21.75 -4.14 14.46
C SER A 39 21.01 -5.47 14.52
N ILE A 40 20.54 -5.88 15.71
CA ILE A 40 19.80 -7.15 15.91
C ILE A 40 18.31 -7.07 15.53
N LEU A 41 17.78 -5.86 15.33
CA LEU A 41 16.35 -5.67 15.06
C LEU A 41 15.91 -6.43 13.80
N PRO A 42 14.97 -7.39 13.87
CA PRO A 42 14.56 -8.21 12.73
C PRO A 42 13.61 -7.44 11.80
N CYS A 43 14.09 -6.35 11.21
CA CYS A 43 13.30 -5.56 10.27
C CYS A 43 14.13 -5.06 9.08
N GLN A 44 13.44 -4.76 7.98
CA GLN A 44 14.06 -4.25 6.77
C GLN A 44 14.69 -2.86 6.98
N LYS A 45 15.58 -2.47 6.06
CA LYS A 45 16.30 -1.18 6.07
C LYS A 45 15.40 0.03 6.39
N GLY A 46 14.19 0.12 5.79
CA GLY A 46 13.25 1.20 6.06
C GLY A 46 12.73 1.21 7.49
N GLY A 47 12.44 0.04 8.07
CA GLY A 47 12.01 -0.11 9.46
C GLY A 47 13.13 0.22 10.44
N LYS A 48 14.37 -0.23 10.17
CA LYS A 48 15.55 0.15 10.96
C LYS A 48 15.82 1.66 10.90
N ALA A 49 15.71 2.27 9.71
CA ALA A 49 15.87 3.72 9.55
C ALA A 49 14.83 4.51 10.36
N GLN A 50 13.57 4.11 10.32
CA GLN A 50 12.50 4.75 11.11
C GLN A 50 12.71 4.56 12.62
N CYS A 51 13.09 3.36 13.06
CA CYS A 51 13.40 3.08 14.45
C CYS A 51 14.59 3.92 14.93
N SER A 52 15.64 4.06 14.12
CA SER A 52 16.81 4.87 14.44
C SER A 52 16.50 6.37 14.63
N GLU A 53 15.52 6.90 13.89
CA GLU A 53 15.03 8.27 14.10
C GLU A 53 14.33 8.44 15.45
N TYR A 54 13.49 7.46 15.83
CA TYR A 54 12.81 7.49 17.13
C TYR A 54 13.79 7.34 18.28
N LEU A 55 14.75 6.43 18.13
CA LEU A 55 15.81 6.24 19.11
C LEU A 55 16.69 7.48 19.27
N SER A 56 17.06 8.11 18.16
CA SER A 56 17.82 9.36 18.18
C SER A 56 17.10 10.45 19.00
N LYS A 57 15.80 10.62 18.79
CA LYS A 57 14.99 11.57 19.57
C LYS A 57 14.92 11.20 21.05
N PHE A 58 14.85 9.91 21.37
CA PHE A 58 14.87 9.42 22.75
C PHE A 58 16.20 9.71 23.44
N TYR A 59 17.33 9.48 22.77
CA TYR A 59 18.67 9.79 23.29
C TYR A 59 18.87 11.29 23.54
N HIS A 60 18.43 12.14 22.63
CA HIS A 60 18.43 13.58 22.83
C HIS A 60 17.55 14.00 24.00
N PHE A 61 16.37 13.40 24.14
CA PHE A 61 15.50 13.62 25.29
C PHE A 61 16.18 13.25 26.62
N CYS A 62 16.80 12.07 26.70
CA CYS A 62 17.55 11.62 27.88
C CYS A 62 18.62 12.63 28.26
N LYS A 63 19.43 13.08 27.30
CA LYS A 63 20.49 14.06 27.53
C LYS A 63 19.94 15.42 28.02
N GLN A 64 18.84 15.90 27.42
CA GLN A 64 18.19 17.14 27.86
C GLN A 64 17.66 17.06 29.31
N HIS A 65 17.44 15.85 29.83
CA HIS A 65 16.98 15.59 31.20
C HIS A 65 18.12 15.16 32.14
N GLY A 66 19.38 15.43 31.76
CA GLY A 66 20.54 15.26 32.65
C GLY A 66 21.16 13.86 32.64
N ILE A 67 20.72 12.96 31.75
CA ILE A 67 21.33 11.64 31.61
C ILE A 67 22.61 11.75 30.78
N GLU A 68 23.74 11.47 31.37
CA GLU A 68 25.01 11.41 30.65
C GLU A 68 25.13 10.09 29.89
N ILE A 69 25.27 10.19 28.56
CA ILE A 69 25.36 9.02 27.68
C ILE A 69 26.80 8.93 27.14
N SER A 70 27.51 7.87 27.52
CA SER A 70 28.88 7.65 27.07
C SER A 70 28.94 7.55 25.54
N ASP A 71 29.94 8.20 24.95
CA ASP A 71 30.21 8.21 23.50
C ASP A 71 29.15 8.87 22.61
N PHE A 72 28.14 9.50 23.21
CA PHE A 72 27.16 10.27 22.49
C PHE A 72 27.66 11.66 22.17
N LYS A 73 28.14 11.84 20.93
CA LYS A 73 28.60 13.15 20.41
C LYS A 73 27.46 13.81 19.63
N GLU A 74 27.00 14.96 20.12
CA GLU A 74 26.14 15.84 19.32
C GLU A 74 26.99 16.57 18.29
N GLU A 75 26.69 16.39 17.00
CA GLU A 75 27.17 17.32 15.97
C GLU A 75 26.24 18.54 15.96
N PRO A 76 26.70 19.73 16.27
CA PRO A 76 25.89 20.93 16.23
C PRO A 76 25.46 21.21 14.79
N ASN A 77 24.18 21.07 14.53
CA ASN A 77 23.62 21.41 13.22
C ASN A 77 23.19 22.88 13.23
N THR A 78 24.03 23.74 12.72
CA THR A 78 23.88 25.21 12.74
C THR A 78 22.69 25.74 11.90
N TYR A 79 22.05 24.89 11.08
CA TYR A 79 21.06 25.33 10.09
C TYR A 79 19.71 24.62 10.11
N GLN A 80 19.46 23.64 10.98
CA GLN A 80 18.17 22.94 10.99
C GLN A 80 17.56 22.84 12.39
N LYS A 81 16.29 23.18 12.46
CA LYS A 81 15.40 23.10 13.64
C LYS A 81 15.17 21.67 14.15
N TYR A 82 15.80 20.66 13.54
CA TYR A 82 15.65 19.24 13.86
C TYR A 82 17.00 18.59 14.17
N THR A 83 17.05 17.84 15.25
CA THR A 83 18.21 17.06 15.65
C THR A 83 18.56 16.00 14.57
N LYS A 84 19.82 15.97 14.15
CA LYS A 84 20.32 14.97 13.18
C LYS A 84 20.16 13.57 13.76
N ASN A 85 19.76 12.59 12.95
CA ASN A 85 19.69 11.20 13.38
C ASN A 85 21.11 10.66 13.62
N VAL A 86 21.49 10.53 14.91
CA VAL A 86 22.82 10.15 15.36
C VAL A 86 23.20 8.69 15.06
N PHE A 87 22.21 7.83 14.84
CA PHE A 87 22.42 6.42 14.51
C PHE A 87 22.53 6.14 13.02
N LYS A 88 22.29 7.14 12.15
CA LYS A 88 22.29 6.93 10.69
C LYS A 88 23.63 6.37 10.19
N GLY A 89 23.58 5.18 9.60
CA GLY A 89 24.78 4.52 9.03
C GLY A 89 25.70 3.85 10.07
N ARG A 90 25.29 3.75 11.33
CA ARG A 90 26.10 3.17 12.42
C ARG A 90 25.65 1.78 12.88
N TYR A 91 24.63 1.19 12.27
CA TYR A 91 24.08 -0.14 12.61
C TYR A 91 24.12 -1.05 11.38
N ILE A 92 24.16 -2.35 11.64
CA ILE A 92 24.17 -3.38 10.58
C ILE A 92 22.81 -3.41 9.88
N VAL A 93 22.84 -3.29 8.56
CA VAL A 93 21.67 -3.50 7.70
C VAL A 93 21.94 -4.74 6.87
N GLU A 94 21.23 -5.82 7.19
CA GLU A 94 21.28 -7.01 6.34
C GLU A 94 20.80 -6.66 4.93
N PRO A 95 21.45 -7.19 3.89
CA PRO A 95 20.99 -7.02 2.53
C PRO A 95 19.54 -7.51 2.46
N LYS A 96 18.69 -6.75 1.79
CA LYS A 96 17.29 -7.08 1.59
C LYS A 96 17.23 -8.45 0.92
N LYS A 97 16.78 -9.49 1.66
CA LYS A 97 16.20 -10.65 1.00
C LYS A 97 14.96 -10.12 0.31
N THR A 98 15.08 -9.81 -0.96
CA THR A 98 13.94 -9.47 -1.82
C THR A 98 13.11 -10.75 -1.92
N ALA A 99 12.18 -10.93 -1.00
CA ALA A 99 11.04 -11.75 -1.32
C ALA A 99 10.35 -11.00 -2.45
N ASP A 100 10.50 -11.50 -3.67
CA ASP A 100 9.91 -10.92 -4.84
C ASP A 100 8.41 -10.76 -4.57
N ALA A 101 7.95 -9.52 -4.50
CA ALA A 101 6.55 -9.24 -4.29
C ALA A 101 5.88 -9.12 -5.66
N ILE A 102 4.80 -9.83 -5.85
CA ILE A 102 3.96 -9.67 -7.04
C ILE A 102 3.20 -8.35 -6.89
N HIS A 103 3.22 -7.56 -7.94
CA HIS A 103 2.57 -6.25 -7.99
C HIS A 103 1.31 -6.23 -8.85
N GLU A 104 1.03 -7.27 -9.62
CA GLU A 104 -0.16 -7.38 -10.48
C GLU A 104 -0.75 -8.78 -10.48
N ILE A 105 -2.03 -8.88 -10.79
CA ILE A 105 -2.69 -10.11 -11.23
C ILE A 105 -2.76 -10.05 -12.75
N ASP A 106 -2.41 -11.16 -13.41
CA ASP A 106 -2.55 -11.28 -14.86
C ASP A 106 -4.00 -11.02 -15.26
N THR A 107 -4.19 -10.17 -16.26
CA THR A 107 -5.51 -9.74 -16.73
C THR A 107 -6.41 -10.88 -17.15
N ALA A 108 -5.84 -12.00 -17.64
CA ALA A 108 -6.58 -13.21 -17.98
C ALA A 108 -7.34 -13.83 -16.80
N TYR A 109 -6.82 -13.68 -15.57
CA TYR A 109 -7.40 -14.26 -14.35
C TYR A 109 -8.23 -13.26 -13.55
N LEU A 110 -8.29 -11.99 -13.93
CA LEU A 110 -9.12 -10.98 -13.24
C LEU A 110 -10.60 -11.35 -13.19
N PRO A 111 -11.25 -11.88 -14.25
CA PRO A 111 -12.64 -12.30 -14.17
C PRO A 111 -12.88 -13.30 -13.03
N MET A 112 -12.04 -14.35 -12.94
CA MET A 112 -12.13 -15.34 -11.86
C MET A 112 -11.88 -14.73 -10.48
N PHE A 113 -10.92 -13.80 -10.35
CA PHE A 113 -10.66 -13.11 -9.10
C PHE A 113 -11.86 -12.29 -8.63
N PHE A 114 -12.50 -11.53 -9.52
CA PHE A 114 -13.70 -10.76 -9.21
C PHE A 114 -14.90 -11.65 -8.89
N ASP A 115 -15.10 -12.75 -9.63
CA ASP A 115 -16.17 -13.70 -9.33
C ASP A 115 -15.96 -14.36 -7.97
N THR A 116 -14.72 -14.74 -7.65
CA THR A 116 -14.37 -15.23 -6.31
C THR A 116 -14.69 -14.20 -5.22
N ALA A 117 -14.37 -12.94 -5.46
CA ALA A 117 -14.63 -11.87 -4.50
C ALA A 117 -16.13 -11.66 -4.27
N ARG A 118 -16.92 -11.68 -5.33
CA ARG A 118 -18.40 -11.57 -5.25
C ARG A 118 -18.97 -12.68 -4.38
N ASP A 119 -18.47 -13.90 -4.50
CA ASP A 119 -18.98 -15.06 -3.77
C ASP A 119 -18.54 -15.09 -2.30
N ILE A 120 -17.28 -14.71 -2.01
CA ILE A 120 -16.64 -14.92 -0.69
C ILE A 120 -16.67 -13.68 0.21
N ALA A 121 -16.64 -12.50 -0.39
CA ALA A 121 -16.59 -11.22 0.32
C ALA A 121 -17.35 -10.12 -0.44
N PRO A 122 -18.66 -10.26 -0.64
CA PRO A 122 -19.46 -9.31 -1.38
C PRO A 122 -19.45 -7.91 -0.77
N ASP A 123 -19.17 -7.80 0.53
CA ASP A 123 -19.03 -6.53 1.26
C ASP A 123 -17.84 -5.68 0.82
N ILE A 124 -16.84 -6.27 0.16
CA ILE A 124 -15.69 -5.53 -0.40
C ILE A 124 -15.62 -5.60 -1.94
N TYR A 125 -16.58 -6.27 -2.59
CA TYR A 125 -16.52 -6.50 -4.03
C TYR A 125 -16.42 -5.19 -4.83
N LEU A 126 -17.24 -4.18 -4.53
CA LEU A 126 -17.11 -2.84 -5.12
C LEU A 126 -15.75 -2.21 -4.83
N GLY A 127 -15.21 -2.40 -3.63
CA GLY A 127 -13.91 -1.86 -3.23
C GLY A 127 -12.74 -2.40 -4.07
N LEU A 128 -12.86 -3.62 -4.59
CA LEU A 128 -11.88 -4.17 -5.51
C LEU A 128 -11.88 -3.43 -6.85
N PHE A 129 -13.03 -3.01 -7.38
CA PHE A 129 -13.05 -2.12 -8.55
C PHE A 129 -12.35 -0.79 -8.27
N PHE A 130 -12.54 -0.22 -7.06
CA PHE A 130 -11.82 0.99 -6.67
C PHE A 130 -10.30 0.77 -6.63
N GLN A 131 -9.83 -0.44 -6.33
CA GLN A 131 -8.39 -0.78 -6.38
C GLN A 131 -7.90 -1.03 -7.80
N PHE A 132 -8.59 -1.91 -8.54
CA PHE A 132 -8.12 -2.43 -9.83
C PHE A 132 -8.43 -1.51 -11.02
N ALA A 133 -9.44 -0.65 -10.89
CA ALA A 133 -9.85 0.30 -11.92
C ALA A 133 -9.69 1.78 -11.51
N GLY A 134 -9.45 2.05 -10.24
CA GLY A 134 -9.21 3.41 -9.73
C GLY A 134 -7.86 3.56 -9.00
N GLY A 135 -7.13 2.47 -8.78
CA GLY A 135 -5.82 2.50 -8.14
C GLY A 135 -5.82 2.94 -6.67
N LEU A 136 -6.96 2.85 -5.97
CA LEU A 136 -7.06 3.28 -4.57
C LEU A 136 -6.29 2.34 -3.63
N ARG A 137 -5.78 2.92 -2.54
CA ARG A 137 -5.25 2.14 -1.40
C ARG A 137 -6.40 1.62 -0.54
N ALA A 138 -6.20 0.52 0.17
CA ALA A 138 -7.21 -0.04 1.08
C ALA A 138 -7.72 0.99 2.11
N SER A 139 -6.83 1.86 2.62
CA SER A 139 -7.21 2.94 3.54
C SER A 139 -8.09 4.02 2.88
N GLU A 140 -7.86 4.30 1.61
CA GLU A 140 -8.66 5.27 0.85
C GLU A 140 -10.04 4.70 0.54
N ILE A 141 -10.13 3.40 0.22
CA ILE A 141 -11.41 2.72 -0.06
C ILE A 141 -12.36 2.79 1.14
N VAL A 142 -11.89 2.40 2.32
CA VAL A 142 -12.76 2.38 3.52
C VAL A 142 -13.11 3.77 4.03
N SER A 143 -12.47 4.82 3.49
CA SER A 143 -12.80 6.23 3.78
C SER A 143 -13.78 6.85 2.79
N VAL A 144 -14.25 6.10 1.77
CA VAL A 144 -15.21 6.61 0.78
C VAL A 144 -16.59 6.73 1.40
N GLU A 145 -17.24 7.87 1.19
CA GLU A 145 -18.62 8.13 1.57
C GLU A 145 -19.51 8.16 0.32
N TYR A 146 -20.80 7.82 0.45
CA TYR A 146 -21.77 7.88 -0.67
C TYR A 146 -21.90 9.27 -1.28
N ASN A 147 -21.81 10.32 -0.46
CA ASN A 147 -21.87 11.72 -0.93
C ASN A 147 -20.62 12.18 -1.66
N SER A 148 -19.53 11.41 -1.58
CA SER A 148 -18.27 11.68 -2.29
C SER A 148 -18.19 10.98 -3.65
N ILE A 149 -19.24 10.22 -4.05
CA ILE A 149 -19.31 9.50 -5.31
C ILE A 149 -20.18 10.30 -6.31
N SER A 150 -19.58 10.64 -7.45
CA SER A 150 -20.30 11.17 -8.61
C SER A 150 -20.31 10.13 -9.72
N LEU A 151 -21.50 9.91 -10.31
CA LEU A 151 -21.68 8.96 -11.41
C LEU A 151 -21.33 9.68 -12.73
N ILE A 152 -20.52 9.04 -13.55
CA ILE A 152 -20.22 9.47 -14.91
C ILE A 152 -20.89 8.48 -15.85
N ARG A 153 -21.83 8.97 -16.66
CA ARG A 153 -22.50 8.21 -17.71
C ARG A 153 -22.41 8.97 -19.01
N ASP A 154 -21.70 8.41 -19.94
CA ASP A 154 -21.55 8.99 -21.28
C ASP A 154 -21.52 7.88 -22.33
N SER A 155 -22.36 8.01 -23.37
CA SER A 155 -22.39 7.13 -24.54
C SER A 155 -22.41 5.62 -24.19
N GLY A 156 -23.14 5.22 -23.13
CA GLY A 156 -23.21 3.84 -22.64
C GLY A 156 -22.05 3.40 -21.77
N VAL A 157 -21.14 4.30 -21.44
CA VAL A 157 -19.99 4.03 -20.54
C VAL A 157 -20.34 4.49 -19.14
N PHE A 158 -20.10 3.61 -18.14
CA PHE A 158 -20.29 3.90 -16.72
C PHE A 158 -18.93 3.99 -16.02
N ALA A 159 -18.67 5.11 -15.37
CA ALA A 159 -17.51 5.32 -14.52
C ALA A 159 -17.89 6.04 -13.22
N LEU A 160 -17.02 6.03 -12.24
CA LEU A 160 -17.22 6.72 -10.96
C LEU A 160 -16.13 7.74 -10.73
N SER A 161 -16.52 8.92 -10.24
CA SER A 161 -15.57 9.92 -9.74
C SER A 161 -15.68 9.97 -8.22
N LEU A 162 -14.59 9.76 -7.52
CA LEU A 162 -14.50 9.68 -6.07
C LEU A 162 -13.75 10.87 -5.52
N LYS A 163 -14.40 11.69 -4.69
CA LYS A 163 -13.73 12.74 -3.91
C LYS A 163 -13.15 12.13 -2.64
N LEU A 164 -11.84 11.95 -2.61
CA LEU A 164 -11.12 11.36 -1.47
C LEU A 164 -10.69 12.48 -0.51
N GLU A 165 -11.17 12.40 0.73
CA GLU A 165 -10.85 13.34 1.79
C GLU A 165 -10.38 12.60 3.04
N ASP A 166 -9.44 13.22 3.78
CA ASP A 166 -8.97 12.65 5.05
C ASP A 166 -10.00 12.92 6.14
N LYS A 167 -10.88 11.95 6.35
CA LYS A 167 -11.95 11.99 7.36
C LYS A 167 -11.85 10.80 8.28
N ASP A 168 -12.11 11.03 9.55
CA ASP A 168 -12.24 9.96 10.53
C ASP A 168 -13.70 9.47 10.59
N LEU A 169 -13.96 8.33 9.99
CA LEU A 169 -15.28 7.68 10.02
C LEU A 169 -15.45 6.77 11.25
N ARG A 170 -14.41 6.61 12.10
CA ARG A 170 -14.41 5.74 13.28
C ARG A 170 -13.78 6.44 14.49
N PRO A 171 -14.35 7.57 14.94
CA PRO A 171 -13.83 8.33 16.09
C PRO A 171 -13.90 7.52 17.42
N ASP A 172 -14.66 6.44 17.42
CA ASP A 172 -14.76 5.46 18.51
C ASP A 172 -13.49 4.61 18.67
N LEU A 173 -12.61 4.56 17.70
CA LEU A 173 -11.40 3.75 17.71
C LEU A 173 -10.15 4.59 18.00
N ALA A 174 -9.14 3.94 18.62
CA ALA A 174 -7.84 4.57 18.78
C ALA A 174 -7.21 4.94 17.44
N SER A 175 -6.45 6.04 17.38
CA SER A 175 -5.85 6.60 16.16
C SER A 175 -5.03 5.63 15.32
N ALA A 176 -4.53 4.53 15.92
CA ALA A 176 -3.80 3.48 15.22
C ALA A 176 -4.68 2.66 14.24
N PHE A 177 -6.01 2.69 14.41
CA PHE A 177 -6.97 1.94 13.60
C PHE A 177 -7.68 2.82 12.56
N ILE A 178 -7.42 4.13 12.59
CA ILE A 178 -8.08 5.09 11.71
C ILE A 178 -7.47 4.99 10.30
N SER A 179 -8.35 4.88 9.33
CA SER A 179 -7.99 4.93 7.92
C SER A 179 -7.63 6.35 7.52
N LYS A 180 -6.47 6.55 6.88
CA LYS A 180 -6.01 7.86 6.46
C LYS A 180 -5.90 7.95 4.94
N VAL A 181 -6.52 8.98 4.38
CA VAL A 181 -6.26 9.43 3.02
C VAL A 181 -4.98 10.28 3.04
N LYS A 182 -3.93 9.87 2.35
CA LYS A 182 -2.65 10.58 2.36
C LYS A 182 -2.71 11.97 1.70
N ARG A 183 -3.65 12.16 0.78
CA ARG A 183 -3.85 13.41 0.05
C ARG A 183 -5.29 13.51 -0.45
N ASN A 184 -5.92 14.63 -0.17
CA ASN A 184 -7.24 14.95 -0.72
C ASN A 184 -7.13 15.12 -2.24
N ARG A 185 -7.98 14.42 -2.98
CA ARG A 185 -8.02 14.44 -4.44
C ARG A 185 -9.32 13.88 -4.99
N THR A 186 -9.59 14.16 -6.24
CA THR A 186 -10.58 13.40 -7.02
C THR A 186 -9.90 12.26 -7.75
N GLN A 187 -10.49 11.07 -7.71
CA GLN A 187 -9.98 9.87 -8.36
C GLN A 187 -11.08 9.25 -9.22
N VAL A 188 -10.77 8.98 -10.48
CA VAL A 188 -11.70 8.29 -11.38
C VAL A 188 -11.48 6.79 -11.29
N VAL A 189 -12.57 6.03 -11.19
CA VAL A 189 -12.62 4.58 -11.37
C VAL A 189 -13.01 4.32 -12.81
N LEU A 190 -12.06 3.81 -13.57
CA LEU A 190 -12.16 3.65 -15.03
C LEU A 190 -13.13 2.51 -15.40
N PRO A 191 -13.81 2.59 -16.55
CA PRO A 191 -14.74 1.57 -17.03
C PRO A 191 -14.04 0.37 -17.71
N VAL A 192 -12.92 -0.08 -17.16
CA VAL A 192 -12.06 -1.10 -17.77
C VAL A 192 -12.60 -2.52 -17.69
N PHE A 193 -13.67 -2.74 -16.94
CA PHE A 193 -14.30 -4.06 -16.74
C PHE A 193 -15.74 -4.12 -17.29
N GLY A 194 -16.07 -3.28 -18.29
CA GLY A 194 -17.39 -3.21 -18.88
C GLY A 194 -18.48 -2.91 -17.86
N ASP A 195 -19.63 -3.54 -17.98
CA ASP A 195 -20.81 -3.31 -17.11
C ASP A 195 -20.63 -3.81 -15.66
N ARG A 196 -19.56 -4.54 -15.38
CA ARG A 196 -19.33 -5.13 -14.05
C ARG A 196 -19.18 -4.07 -12.95
N LEU A 197 -18.62 -2.90 -13.26
CA LEU A 197 -18.50 -1.81 -12.29
C LEU A 197 -19.87 -1.26 -11.91
N GLU A 198 -20.76 -1.01 -12.89
CA GLU A 198 -22.13 -0.53 -12.63
C GLU A 198 -22.92 -1.55 -11.82
N GLN A 199 -22.88 -2.81 -12.24
CA GLN A 199 -23.53 -3.91 -11.51
C GLN A 199 -23.02 -4.00 -10.05
N ALA A 200 -21.72 -3.92 -9.85
CA ALA A 200 -21.11 -3.96 -8.50
C ALA A 200 -21.57 -2.78 -7.66
N TYR A 201 -21.64 -1.58 -8.22
CA TYR A 201 -22.11 -0.38 -7.54
C TYR A 201 -23.58 -0.48 -7.13
N GLU A 202 -24.46 -0.87 -8.04
CA GLU A 202 -25.91 -0.97 -7.75
C GLU A 202 -26.21 -2.11 -6.75
N ILE A 203 -25.54 -3.26 -6.89
CA ILE A 203 -25.69 -4.37 -5.93
C ILE A 203 -25.18 -3.93 -4.54
N HIS A 204 -24.03 -3.29 -4.48
CA HIS A 204 -23.45 -2.83 -3.21
C HIS A 204 -24.35 -1.82 -2.52
N LYS A 205 -24.84 -0.83 -3.27
CA LYS A 205 -25.79 0.17 -2.79
C LYS A 205 -27.08 -0.47 -2.26
N LYS A 206 -27.64 -1.45 -2.98
CA LYS A 206 -28.84 -2.16 -2.55
C LYS A 206 -28.66 -2.95 -1.26
N LEU A 207 -27.49 -3.61 -1.09
CA LEU A 207 -27.27 -4.52 0.04
C LEU A 207 -26.67 -3.84 1.28
N TYR A 208 -25.86 -2.80 1.11
CA TYR A 208 -25.02 -2.25 2.20
C TYR A 208 -25.29 -0.78 2.54
N ARG A 209 -26.05 -0.03 1.71
CA ARG A 209 -26.36 1.35 2.04
C ARG A 209 -27.33 1.39 3.22
N LYS A 210 -26.98 2.20 4.24
CA LYS A 210 -27.82 2.51 5.39
C LYS A 210 -28.08 4.00 5.46
N GLU A 211 -29.31 4.41 5.81
CA GLU A 211 -29.73 5.82 5.81
C GLU A 211 -28.89 6.70 6.75
N ASN A 212 -28.49 6.17 7.89
CA ASN A 212 -27.77 6.94 8.93
C ASN A 212 -26.25 6.80 8.84
N ILE A 213 -25.68 6.18 7.78
CA ILE A 213 -24.26 5.94 7.65
C ILE A 213 -23.80 6.45 6.29
N SER A 214 -22.88 7.42 6.31
CA SER A 214 -22.32 7.99 5.08
C SER A 214 -21.31 7.05 4.40
N ALA A 215 -20.64 6.18 5.17
CA ALA A 215 -19.63 5.25 4.66
C ALA A 215 -20.20 4.28 3.63
N VAL A 216 -19.47 4.09 2.53
CA VAL A 216 -19.81 3.08 1.51
C VAL A 216 -19.58 1.67 2.03
N PHE A 217 -18.45 1.45 2.69
CA PHE A 217 -18.05 0.14 3.20
C PHE A 217 -18.34 0.06 4.70
N ILE A 218 -19.15 -0.93 5.07
CA ILE A 218 -19.54 -1.20 6.46
C ILE A 218 -19.11 -2.59 6.89
N ASP A 219 -18.86 -2.77 8.18
CA ASP A 219 -18.62 -4.07 8.77
C ASP A 219 -19.92 -4.82 9.07
N ARG A 220 -19.81 -6.06 9.58
CA ARG A 220 -20.97 -6.90 9.94
C ARG A 220 -21.88 -6.27 11.01
N ASN A 221 -21.35 -5.35 11.80
CA ASN A 221 -22.11 -4.65 12.85
C ASN A 221 -22.78 -3.38 12.29
N GLY A 222 -22.52 -3.05 11.01
CA GLY A 222 -23.01 -1.86 10.35
C GLY A 222 -22.19 -0.60 10.61
N ASN A 223 -21.04 -0.69 11.23
CA ASN A 223 -20.14 0.45 11.41
C ASN A 223 -19.25 0.64 10.17
N PRO A 224 -18.73 1.85 9.93
CA PRO A 224 -17.75 2.06 8.87
C PRO A 224 -16.58 1.06 8.98
N MET A 225 -16.25 0.41 7.86
CA MET A 225 -15.27 -0.67 7.82
C MET A 225 -13.85 -0.13 8.10
N THR A 226 -13.09 -0.85 8.91
CA THR A 226 -11.66 -0.54 9.11
C THR A 226 -10.80 -1.16 8.02
N VAL A 227 -9.59 -0.60 7.80
CA VAL A 227 -8.59 -1.18 6.88
C VAL A 227 -8.27 -2.63 7.23
N ASN A 228 -8.19 -2.94 8.54
CA ASN A 228 -7.90 -4.30 9.01
C ASN A 228 -9.03 -5.28 8.65
N THR A 229 -10.29 -4.84 8.73
CA THR A 229 -11.44 -5.65 8.30
C THR A 229 -11.40 -5.89 6.80
N TYR A 230 -11.16 -4.83 6.00
CA TYR A 230 -10.99 -4.93 4.55
C TYR A 230 -9.85 -5.89 4.18
N TRP A 231 -8.70 -5.78 4.82
CA TRP A 231 -7.56 -6.66 4.62
C TRP A 231 -7.87 -8.13 4.94
N LYS A 232 -8.59 -8.40 6.03
CA LYS A 232 -9.04 -9.77 6.38
C LYS A 232 -9.97 -10.34 5.30
N ARG A 233 -10.90 -9.54 4.77
CA ARG A 233 -11.79 -9.94 3.66
C ARG A 233 -11.00 -10.25 2.39
N PHE A 234 -10.09 -9.35 2.02
CA PHE A 234 -9.19 -9.54 0.89
C PHE A 234 -8.38 -10.84 0.98
N ASN A 235 -7.84 -11.15 2.15
CA ASN A 235 -7.08 -12.39 2.35
C ASN A 235 -7.94 -13.65 2.21
N ARG A 236 -9.23 -13.59 2.54
CA ARG A 236 -10.16 -14.69 2.25
C ARG A 236 -10.35 -14.87 0.75
N VAL A 237 -10.57 -13.77 0.02
CA VAL A 237 -10.64 -13.80 -1.45
C VAL A 237 -9.37 -14.37 -2.05
N LYS A 238 -8.21 -13.88 -1.61
CA LYS A 238 -6.89 -14.39 -2.05
C LYS A 238 -6.77 -15.89 -1.91
N LYS A 239 -7.08 -16.44 -0.74
CA LYS A 239 -6.98 -17.88 -0.48
C LYS A 239 -7.92 -18.70 -1.38
N GLU A 240 -9.15 -18.26 -1.49
CA GLU A 240 -10.15 -18.95 -2.31
C GLU A 240 -9.85 -18.83 -3.80
N PHE A 241 -9.33 -17.70 -4.26
CA PHE A 241 -8.90 -17.53 -5.65
C PHE A 241 -7.78 -18.50 -6.03
N ILE A 242 -6.76 -18.64 -5.18
CA ILE A 242 -5.67 -19.61 -5.39
C ILE A 242 -6.23 -21.03 -5.42
N ARG A 243 -7.15 -21.37 -4.50
CA ARG A 243 -7.81 -22.69 -4.48
C ARG A 243 -8.56 -22.96 -5.79
N ARG A 244 -9.34 -22.00 -6.29
CA ARG A 244 -10.07 -22.14 -7.56
C ARG A 244 -9.16 -22.29 -8.76
N LEU A 245 -8.02 -21.63 -8.78
CA LEU A 245 -7.00 -21.81 -9.82
C LEU A 245 -6.44 -23.24 -9.82
N TYR A 246 -6.18 -23.83 -8.65
CA TYR A 246 -5.75 -25.23 -8.53
C TYR A 246 -6.80 -26.23 -9.00
N GLU A 247 -8.08 -25.91 -8.85
CA GLU A 247 -9.19 -26.76 -9.26
C GLU A 247 -9.54 -26.67 -10.75
N CYS A 248 -8.92 -25.72 -11.48
CA CYS A 248 -9.10 -25.66 -12.93
C CYS A 248 -8.54 -26.92 -13.59
N PRO A 249 -9.23 -27.47 -14.63
CA PRO A 249 -8.76 -28.67 -15.31
C PRO A 249 -7.47 -28.45 -16.12
N ASN A 250 -7.18 -27.20 -16.49
CA ASN A 250 -6.03 -26.84 -17.30
C ASN A 250 -4.79 -26.59 -16.43
N MET A 251 -3.62 -26.98 -16.94
CA MET A 251 -2.34 -26.82 -16.23
C MET A 251 -1.93 -25.34 -16.06
N GLU A 252 -2.25 -24.48 -17.00
CA GLU A 252 -1.85 -23.07 -16.96
C GLU A 252 -2.38 -22.30 -15.72
N PRO A 253 -3.69 -22.34 -15.37
CA PRO A 253 -4.19 -21.78 -14.12
C PRO A 253 -3.55 -22.42 -12.88
N GLN A 254 -3.29 -23.73 -12.88
CA GLN A 254 -2.64 -24.40 -11.77
C GLN A 254 -1.19 -23.91 -11.57
N MET A 255 -0.44 -23.74 -12.63
CA MET A 255 0.92 -23.15 -12.59
C MET A 255 0.88 -21.71 -12.10
N TYR A 256 -0.13 -20.94 -12.51
CA TYR A 256 -0.33 -19.59 -12.01
C TYR A 256 -0.66 -19.56 -10.50
N ALA A 257 -1.42 -20.56 -10.00
CA ALA A 257 -1.66 -20.72 -8.56
C ALA A 257 -0.34 -20.93 -7.79
N VAL A 258 0.53 -21.84 -8.28
CA VAL A 258 1.87 -22.09 -7.70
C VAL A 258 2.69 -20.78 -7.67
N PHE A 259 2.67 -20.03 -8.77
CA PHE A 259 3.35 -18.74 -8.84
C PHE A 259 2.82 -17.77 -7.78
N LEU A 260 1.48 -17.56 -7.70
CA LEU A 260 0.85 -16.66 -6.74
C LEU A 260 1.10 -17.07 -5.27
N GLU A 261 1.24 -18.36 -5.00
CA GLU A 261 1.50 -18.88 -3.65
C GLU A 261 2.96 -18.70 -3.24
N SER A 262 3.89 -18.80 -4.20
CA SER A 262 5.33 -18.69 -3.98
C SER A 262 5.77 -17.24 -3.65
N TYR A 263 4.96 -16.25 -4.00
CA TYR A 263 5.30 -14.85 -3.82
C TYR A 263 4.40 -14.13 -2.81
N ARG A 264 4.92 -13.06 -2.21
CA ARG A 264 4.13 -12.21 -1.32
C ARG A 264 3.31 -11.20 -2.11
N TRP A 265 2.02 -11.13 -1.85
CA TRP A 265 1.15 -10.08 -2.33
C TRP A 265 0.01 -9.77 -1.36
N SER A 266 -0.49 -8.56 -1.45
CA SER A 266 -1.51 -8.01 -0.55
C SER A 266 -2.48 -7.13 -1.33
N THR A 267 -3.31 -6.38 -0.64
CA THR A 267 -4.24 -5.40 -1.26
C THR A 267 -3.56 -4.41 -2.21
N HIS A 268 -2.24 -4.20 -2.13
CA HIS A 268 -1.53 -3.35 -3.08
C HIS A 268 -1.48 -3.90 -4.52
N ILE A 269 -1.75 -5.20 -4.69
CA ILE A 269 -1.76 -5.84 -6.01
C ILE A 269 -2.78 -5.19 -6.97
N GLY A 270 -3.97 -4.80 -6.47
CA GLY A 270 -4.96 -4.12 -7.30
C GLY A 270 -4.49 -2.77 -7.82
N ARG A 271 -3.79 -2.00 -6.96
CA ARG A 271 -3.19 -0.73 -7.38
C ARG A 271 -2.02 -0.94 -8.36
N GLY A 272 -1.26 -2.02 -8.21
CA GLY A 272 -0.23 -2.41 -9.17
C GLY A 272 -0.82 -2.78 -10.51
N THR A 273 -1.84 -3.66 -10.54
CA THR A 273 -2.56 -4.02 -11.77
C THR A 273 -3.13 -2.77 -12.48
N TYR A 274 -3.78 -1.87 -11.73
CA TYR A 274 -4.25 -0.58 -12.27
C TYR A 274 -3.11 0.22 -12.91
N SER A 275 -1.94 0.28 -12.26
CA SER A 275 -0.80 1.01 -12.79
C SER A 275 -0.32 0.46 -14.12
N ASN A 276 -0.33 -0.86 -14.27
CA ASN A 276 0.07 -1.51 -15.51
C ASN A 276 -0.98 -1.30 -16.62
N ILE A 277 -2.28 -1.34 -16.28
CA ILE A 277 -3.36 -0.98 -17.22
C ILE A 277 -3.17 0.45 -17.73
N VAL A 278 -2.93 1.40 -16.83
CA VAL A 278 -2.72 2.80 -17.17
C VAL A 278 -1.42 2.98 -17.99
N ALA A 279 -0.34 2.30 -17.59
CA ALA A 279 0.95 2.42 -18.27
C ALA A 279 0.93 1.94 -19.73
N GLN A 280 0.01 1.04 -20.08
CA GLN A 280 -0.17 0.60 -21.47
C GLN A 280 -0.65 1.73 -22.40
N ASN A 281 -1.36 2.72 -21.85
CA ASN A 281 -1.97 3.81 -22.61
C ASN A 281 -1.37 5.19 -22.29
N ALA A 282 -0.51 5.29 -21.26
CA ALA A 282 0.09 6.56 -20.85
C ALA A 282 1.30 6.92 -21.72
N ASN A 283 1.39 8.20 -22.07
CA ASN A 283 2.51 8.73 -22.85
C ASN A 283 3.72 9.13 -22.00
N SER A 284 3.55 9.25 -20.67
CA SER A 284 4.62 9.65 -19.75
C SER A 284 4.45 9.10 -18.34
N ILE A 285 5.56 9.07 -17.59
CA ILE A 285 5.57 8.74 -16.14
C ILE A 285 4.68 9.71 -15.34
N SER A 286 4.71 10.97 -15.73
CA SER A 286 3.92 12.02 -15.06
C SER A 286 2.42 11.74 -15.18
N GLU A 287 1.97 11.26 -16.35
CA GLU A 287 0.59 10.87 -16.57
C GLU A 287 0.17 9.69 -15.69
N ILE A 288 1.01 8.65 -15.58
CA ILE A 288 0.78 7.51 -14.68
C ILE A 288 0.68 8.00 -13.23
N ALA A 289 1.59 8.87 -12.79
CA ALA A 289 1.59 9.40 -11.44
C ALA A 289 0.33 10.22 -11.13
N VAL A 290 -0.12 11.05 -12.08
CA VAL A 290 -1.37 11.83 -11.98
C VAL A 290 -2.57 10.91 -11.89
N MET A 291 -2.70 9.94 -12.79
CA MET A 291 -3.82 8.98 -12.78
C MET A 291 -3.87 8.13 -11.52
N ARG A 292 -2.72 7.82 -10.92
CA ARG A 292 -2.62 7.12 -9.63
C ARG A 292 -2.83 8.04 -8.42
N GLY A 293 -2.78 9.35 -8.60
CA GLY A 293 -2.80 10.33 -7.51
C GLY A 293 -1.57 10.24 -6.60
N ASP A 294 -0.41 9.92 -7.17
CA ASP A 294 0.86 9.91 -6.45
C ASP A 294 1.45 11.31 -6.35
N SER A 295 2.14 11.59 -5.22
CA SER A 295 2.84 12.86 -5.00
C SER A 295 4.28 12.85 -5.51
N SER A 296 4.80 11.68 -5.90
CA SER A 296 6.18 11.49 -6.34
C SER A 296 6.24 10.59 -7.55
N LEU A 297 7.01 10.97 -8.55
CA LEU A 297 7.29 10.16 -9.74
C LEU A 297 8.03 8.86 -9.39
N SER A 298 8.82 8.86 -8.32
CA SER A 298 9.60 7.69 -7.90
C SER A 298 8.73 6.47 -7.56
N SER A 299 7.48 6.67 -7.14
CA SER A 299 6.54 5.57 -6.88
C SER A 299 5.94 4.96 -8.16
N SER A 300 6.06 5.64 -9.29
CA SER A 300 5.58 5.18 -10.61
C SER A 300 6.69 4.57 -11.48
N LEU A 301 7.97 4.85 -11.16
CA LEU A 301 9.14 4.33 -11.90
C LEU A 301 9.18 2.80 -12.04
N PRO A 302 8.88 1.99 -11.00
CA PRO A 302 8.93 0.52 -11.13
C PRO A 302 8.03 -0.05 -12.21
N TYR A 303 6.91 0.61 -12.52
CA TYR A 303 5.93 0.14 -13.50
C TYR A 303 6.30 0.45 -14.95
N LEU A 304 7.27 1.31 -15.19
CA LEU A 304 7.82 1.57 -16.52
C LEU A 304 8.96 0.61 -16.89
N ASN A 305 9.65 0.13 -15.85
CA ASN A 305 10.75 -0.81 -16.03
C ASN A 305 10.26 -2.26 -16.10
N ASP A 306 8.95 -2.50 -15.99
CA ASP A 306 8.40 -3.83 -16.13
C ASP A 306 8.48 -4.24 -17.61
N SER A 307 9.33 -5.23 -17.88
CA SER A 307 9.78 -5.64 -19.22
C SER A 307 8.64 -5.88 -20.22
N LYS A 308 7.51 -6.40 -19.76
CA LYS A 308 6.33 -6.69 -20.61
C LYS A 308 5.69 -5.44 -21.22
N SER A 309 5.66 -4.31 -20.51
CA SER A 309 5.13 -3.04 -21.05
C SER A 309 6.10 -2.43 -22.06
N VAL A 310 7.41 -2.53 -21.80
CA VAL A 310 8.46 -2.07 -22.72
C VAL A 310 8.50 -2.95 -23.96
N GLU A 311 8.46 -4.27 -23.81
CA GLU A 311 8.41 -5.22 -24.92
C GLU A 311 7.19 -4.98 -25.83
N LYS A 312 5.99 -4.81 -25.27
CA LYS A 312 4.79 -4.50 -26.07
C LYS A 312 4.88 -3.17 -26.80
N LYS A 313 5.44 -2.13 -26.17
CA LYS A 313 5.65 -0.83 -26.85
C LYS A 313 6.71 -0.92 -27.93
N VAL A 314 7.80 -1.63 -27.68
CA VAL A 314 8.84 -1.92 -28.67
C VAL A 314 8.24 -2.70 -29.84
N GLN A 315 7.48 -3.76 -29.55
CA GLN A 315 6.80 -4.56 -30.59
C GLN A 315 5.81 -3.72 -31.41
N HIS A 316 4.97 -2.93 -30.73
CA HIS A 316 4.03 -2.02 -31.42
C HIS A 316 4.76 -0.96 -32.27
N THR A 317 5.87 -0.44 -31.80
CA THR A 317 6.71 0.50 -32.54
C THR A 317 7.33 -0.19 -33.74
N PHE A 318 7.88 -1.41 -33.59
CA PHE A 318 8.38 -2.19 -34.72
C PHE A 318 7.27 -2.52 -35.73
N ASP A 319 6.10 -2.95 -35.26
CA ASP A 319 4.96 -3.26 -36.15
C ASP A 319 4.49 -2.04 -36.93
N SER A 320 4.50 -0.84 -36.32
CA SER A 320 4.15 0.40 -37.04
C SER A 320 5.21 0.81 -38.06
N PHE A 321 6.50 0.59 -37.74
CA PHE A 321 7.57 0.81 -38.71
C PHE A 321 7.52 -0.15 -39.93
N TYR A 322 7.25 -1.43 -39.65
CA TYR A 322 7.20 -2.45 -40.69
C TYR A 322 5.90 -2.47 -41.49
N LYS A 323 4.79 -1.97 -40.94
CA LYS A 323 3.50 -1.85 -41.65
C LYS A 323 3.35 -0.57 -42.48
N GLY A 324 4.36 0.29 -42.49
CA GLY A 324 4.40 1.47 -43.35
C GLY A 324 3.46 2.61 -42.93
N ASP A 325 2.96 2.61 -41.69
CA ASP A 325 2.08 3.67 -41.19
C ASP A 325 2.81 4.99 -40.85
N ILE A 326 4.13 5.00 -40.97
CA ILE A 326 4.92 6.24 -40.96
C ILE A 326 5.23 6.61 -42.40
N GLY A 327 4.29 7.31 -43.00
CA GLY A 327 4.51 7.91 -44.33
C GLY A 327 5.67 8.91 -44.28
N TRP A 328 6.74 8.59 -44.97
CA TRP A 328 7.69 9.60 -45.38
C TRP A 328 6.93 10.45 -46.38
N ALA A 329 6.57 11.68 -46.00
CA ALA A 329 6.11 12.66 -46.97
C ALA A 329 7.25 12.86 -47.94
N GLU A 330 6.99 12.57 -49.24
CA GLU A 330 7.85 12.93 -50.37
C GLU A 330 7.99 14.45 -50.51
#